data_af3882adb3b2d6cd4c871e4a0bf36abb
#
_entry.id   af3882adb3b2d6cd4c871e4a0bf36abb
#
_cell.length_a   1.000
_cell.length_b   1.000
_cell.length_c   1.000
_cell.angle_alpha   90.00
_cell.angle_beta   90.00
_cell.angle_gamma   90.00
#
_symmetry.space_group_name_H-M   'P 1'
#
loop_
_entity.id
_entity.type
_entity.pdbx_description
1 polymer ?
#
loop_
_entity_poly.entity_id
_entity_poly.type
_entity_poly.pdbx_seq_one_letter_code
_entity_poly.pdbx_strand_id
1 'polypeptide(L)'
;MLYRPFGSTGLTLSALGFGCGSIGGLMVRGAYPDMRKTVARAIELGVTYFDTASMYGVGQSEVNLGAVLRELGQEPNSDIIVGTKVRLKTDEMTHIEHAITTSVEASLRRLGRESVDLIQYHNRIGPNRTAADPEANLDDLAQIVQTFEKLKKAGKVRFWGITALGETDALHAAVDQGGFHSIQSAFNLLNPSAARPVAADFPYQNYDGLINRAAARGMGVIAIRVLAGGALSGASERHPVAAPSVNPIASAPTYETDVQQARAFQFLIDEGVVENLVEAAIRFVISHEAVSTALVGTSNLEQLELAATYAGRGPLPEEVLGRL
;
A
#
# COMPACT_ATOMS: atom_id res chain seq x y z
N MET A 1 7.74 4.11 -17.48
CA MET A 1 6.75 3.99 -16.38
C MET A 1 5.35 4.15 -16.95
N LEU A 2 4.38 3.32 -16.55
CA LEU A 2 2.96 3.50 -16.84
C LEU A 2 2.34 4.42 -15.79
N TYR A 3 1.32 5.20 -16.17
CA TYR A 3 0.59 6.09 -15.28
C TYR A 3 -0.90 5.80 -15.36
N ARG A 4 -1.59 5.91 -14.22
CA ARG A 4 -3.02 5.57 -14.10
C ARG A 4 -3.78 6.61 -13.29
N PRO A 5 -5.04 6.89 -13.64
CA PRO A 5 -5.91 7.71 -12.80
C PRO A 5 -6.02 7.12 -11.39
N PHE A 6 -6.06 8.00 -10.40
CA PHE A 6 -6.28 7.60 -9.00
C PHE A 6 -7.74 7.84 -8.63
N GLY A 7 -8.60 6.93 -9.05
CA GLY A 7 -10.04 7.07 -8.88
C GLY A 7 -10.58 8.38 -9.44
N SER A 8 -11.51 8.99 -8.71
CA SER A 8 -12.13 10.27 -9.04
C SER A 8 -11.39 11.49 -8.47
N THR A 9 -10.17 11.33 -7.94
CA THR A 9 -9.41 12.41 -7.30
C THR A 9 -8.83 13.44 -8.27
N GLY A 10 -8.75 13.12 -9.56
CA GLY A 10 -8.02 13.91 -10.56
C GLY A 10 -6.50 13.74 -10.51
N LEU A 11 -5.97 12.96 -9.55
CA LEU A 11 -4.56 12.60 -9.51
C LEU A 11 -4.25 11.47 -10.50
N THR A 12 -3.01 11.48 -10.99
CA THR A 12 -2.44 10.38 -11.78
C THR A 12 -1.23 9.83 -11.06
N LEU A 13 -1.20 8.52 -10.81
CA LEU A 13 -0.09 7.84 -10.14
C LEU A 13 0.70 6.98 -11.12
N SER A 14 2.00 6.82 -10.86
CA SER A 14 2.79 5.78 -11.49
C SER A 14 2.25 4.40 -11.11
N ALA A 15 2.23 3.45 -12.05
CA ALA A 15 1.77 2.08 -11.81
C ALA A 15 2.61 1.34 -10.75
N LEU A 16 3.83 1.82 -10.47
CA LEU A 16 4.67 1.41 -9.34
C LEU A 16 4.73 2.54 -8.32
N GLY A 17 4.37 2.27 -7.07
CA GLY A 17 4.51 3.17 -5.93
C GLY A 17 5.70 2.78 -5.04
N PHE A 18 6.35 3.76 -4.42
CA PHE A 18 7.48 3.56 -3.50
C PHE A 18 6.98 3.37 -2.06
N GLY A 19 7.09 2.16 -1.53
CA GLY A 19 6.73 1.84 -0.16
C GLY A 19 7.84 2.13 0.84
N CYS A 20 7.63 3.08 1.73
CA CYS A 20 8.58 3.46 2.79
C CYS A 20 8.45 2.60 4.07
N GLY A 21 7.73 1.47 3.98
CA GLY A 21 7.35 0.64 5.13
C GLY A 21 8.49 -0.16 5.74
N SER A 22 8.23 -0.65 6.96
CA SER A 22 9.20 -1.43 7.74
C SER A 22 9.58 -2.76 7.09
N ILE A 23 8.75 -3.32 6.18
CA ILE A 23 8.99 -4.62 5.55
C ILE A 23 10.22 -4.57 4.64
N GLY A 24 10.26 -3.64 3.68
CA GLY A 24 11.47 -3.39 2.87
C GLY A 24 12.58 -2.74 3.68
N GLY A 25 12.20 -1.84 4.56
CA GLY A 25 13.02 -1.30 5.64
C GLY A 25 13.95 -0.17 5.26
N LEU A 26 14.18 0.13 3.98
CA LEU A 26 15.12 1.16 3.56
C LEU A 26 14.87 2.49 4.30
N MET A 27 13.65 3.02 4.25
CA MET A 27 13.32 4.32 4.86
C MET A 27 13.22 4.29 6.38
N VAL A 28 13.41 3.13 7.02
CA VAL A 28 13.34 2.95 8.48
C VAL A 28 14.72 2.64 9.06
N ARG A 29 15.49 1.74 8.42
CA ARG A 29 16.75 1.17 8.93
C ARG A 29 17.95 1.34 7.99
N GLY A 30 17.74 1.80 6.75
CA GLY A 30 18.81 2.04 5.80
C GLY A 30 19.73 3.18 6.23
N ALA A 31 20.89 3.28 5.61
CA ALA A 31 21.74 4.45 5.77
C ALA A 31 21.15 5.65 4.98
N TYR A 32 21.23 6.85 5.54
CA TYR A 32 20.64 8.03 4.91
C TYR A 32 21.12 8.31 3.47
N PRO A 33 22.41 8.16 3.13
CA PRO A 33 22.87 8.29 1.75
C PRO A 33 22.18 7.32 0.78
N ASP A 34 21.91 6.08 1.22
CA ASP A 34 21.20 5.07 0.41
C ASP A 34 19.74 5.43 0.25
N MET A 35 19.08 5.93 1.29
CA MET A 35 17.70 6.45 1.20
C MET A 35 17.62 7.55 0.16
N ARG A 36 18.50 8.56 0.27
CA ARG A 36 18.53 9.70 -0.64
C ARG A 36 18.77 9.27 -2.08
N LYS A 37 19.77 8.42 -2.31
CA LYS A 37 20.12 7.89 -3.63
C LYS A 37 18.94 7.11 -4.24
N THR A 38 18.29 6.26 -3.44
CA THR A 38 17.19 5.41 -3.92
C THR A 38 15.92 6.23 -4.20
N VAL A 39 15.58 7.20 -3.36
CA VAL A 39 14.43 8.10 -3.61
C VAL A 39 14.68 8.98 -4.83
N ALA A 40 15.87 9.56 -4.99
CA ALA A 40 16.24 10.32 -6.18
C ALA A 40 16.06 9.46 -7.45
N ARG A 41 16.57 8.23 -7.42
CA ARG A 41 16.45 7.30 -8.53
C ARG A 41 15.00 6.88 -8.81
N ALA A 42 14.17 6.71 -7.78
CA ALA A 42 12.74 6.46 -7.95
C ALA A 42 12.06 7.58 -8.74
N ILE A 43 12.33 8.83 -8.38
CA ILE A 43 11.80 10.02 -9.07
C ILE A 43 12.28 10.06 -10.53
N GLU A 44 13.58 9.85 -10.78
CA GLU A 44 14.14 9.78 -12.14
C GLU A 44 13.50 8.68 -13.00
N LEU A 45 13.14 7.54 -12.41
CA LEU A 45 12.44 6.44 -13.07
C LEU A 45 10.93 6.70 -13.27
N GLY A 46 10.45 7.86 -12.80
CA GLY A 46 9.06 8.30 -12.97
C GLY A 46 8.10 7.75 -11.91
N VAL A 47 8.59 7.34 -10.74
CA VAL A 47 7.72 7.02 -9.60
C VAL A 47 7.18 8.32 -9.02
N THR A 48 5.85 8.42 -8.93
CA THR A 48 5.16 9.63 -8.43
C THR A 48 4.52 9.45 -7.06
N TYR A 49 4.31 8.22 -6.59
CA TYR A 49 3.66 7.96 -5.31
C TYR A 49 4.60 7.36 -4.28
N PHE A 50 4.68 8.02 -3.11
CA PHE A 50 5.49 7.62 -1.96
C PHE A 50 4.58 7.41 -0.76
N ASP A 51 4.58 6.19 -0.20
CA ASP A 51 3.68 5.78 0.89
C ASP A 51 4.46 5.52 2.17
N THR A 52 4.17 6.28 3.21
CA THR A 52 4.72 6.10 4.56
C THR A 52 3.62 5.90 5.61
N ALA A 53 3.96 5.91 6.88
CA ALA A 53 3.01 5.87 8.00
C ALA A 53 3.65 6.34 9.30
N SER A 54 2.85 6.90 10.21
CA SER A 54 3.28 7.31 11.55
C SER A 54 3.87 6.15 12.38
N MET A 55 3.44 4.92 12.13
CA MET A 55 3.93 3.73 12.84
C MET A 55 5.21 3.13 12.25
N TYR A 56 5.64 3.51 11.04
CA TYR A 56 6.83 2.94 10.41
C TYR A 56 8.12 3.46 11.09
N GLY A 57 8.77 2.57 11.86
CA GLY A 57 9.92 2.95 12.67
C GLY A 57 9.59 4.02 13.72
N VAL A 58 8.35 4.00 14.26
CA VAL A 58 7.87 5.01 15.23
C VAL A 58 8.01 6.44 14.70
N GLY A 59 7.61 6.64 13.43
CA GLY A 59 7.68 7.93 12.74
C GLY A 59 9.00 8.20 12.00
N GLN A 60 10.01 7.35 12.15
CA GLN A 60 11.32 7.56 11.51
C GLN A 60 11.21 7.59 9.97
N SER A 61 10.32 6.77 9.39
CA SER A 61 10.08 6.76 7.95
C SER A 61 9.55 8.10 7.43
N GLU A 62 8.66 8.76 8.17
CA GLU A 62 8.15 10.10 7.80
C GLU A 62 9.26 11.15 7.90
N VAL A 63 10.09 11.10 8.97
CA VAL A 63 11.25 12.02 9.14
C VAL A 63 12.23 11.86 7.98
N ASN A 64 12.60 10.63 7.65
CA ASN A 64 13.57 10.35 6.60
C ASN A 64 13.02 10.75 5.22
N LEU A 65 11.76 10.39 4.90
CA LEU A 65 11.14 10.75 3.62
C LEU A 65 11.04 12.27 3.47
N GLY A 66 10.57 12.98 4.51
CA GLY A 66 10.47 14.43 4.50
C GLY A 66 11.81 15.13 4.29
N ALA A 67 12.86 14.65 4.98
CA ALA A 67 14.21 15.20 4.82
C ALA A 67 14.75 14.98 3.40
N VAL A 68 14.62 13.76 2.87
CA VAL A 68 15.10 13.41 1.52
C VAL A 68 14.36 14.21 0.44
N LEU A 69 13.03 14.28 0.50
CA LEU A 69 12.24 15.01 -0.49
C LEU A 69 12.59 16.51 -0.50
N ARG A 70 12.79 17.12 0.67
CA ARG A 70 13.21 18.52 0.79
C ARG A 70 14.59 18.76 0.18
N GLU A 71 15.57 17.88 0.44
CA GLU A 71 16.92 17.96 -0.16
C GLU A 71 16.89 17.80 -1.68
N LEU A 72 15.90 17.04 -2.21
CA LEU A 72 15.72 16.88 -3.63
C LEU A 72 14.84 17.97 -4.26
N GLY A 73 14.44 19.00 -3.51
CA GLY A 73 13.62 20.11 -4.00
C GLY A 73 12.17 19.71 -4.32
N GLN A 74 11.67 18.62 -3.71
CA GLN A 74 10.31 18.14 -3.93
C GLN A 74 9.33 18.79 -2.93
N GLU A 75 8.86 19.97 -3.28
CA GLU A 75 7.93 20.73 -2.46
C GLU A 75 6.51 20.13 -2.50
N PRO A 76 5.62 20.50 -1.54
CA PRO A 76 4.20 20.18 -1.62
C PRO A 76 3.59 20.68 -2.94
N ASN A 77 2.63 19.92 -3.48
CA ASN A 77 1.99 20.19 -4.78
C ASN A 77 2.92 20.04 -6.02
N SER A 78 4.09 19.43 -5.88
CA SER A 78 4.84 18.90 -7.02
C SER A 78 4.11 17.68 -7.63
N ASP A 79 4.69 17.10 -8.68
CA ASP A 79 4.18 15.84 -9.26
C ASP A 79 4.35 14.63 -8.32
N ILE A 80 5.04 14.83 -7.18
CA ILE A 80 5.26 13.80 -6.17
C ILE A 80 4.12 13.80 -5.16
N ILE A 81 3.39 12.70 -5.14
CA ILE A 81 2.26 12.44 -4.25
C ILE A 81 2.76 11.71 -2.99
N VAL A 82 2.54 12.31 -1.85
CA VAL A 82 2.93 11.72 -0.55
C VAL A 82 1.70 11.25 0.20
N GLY A 83 1.68 9.95 0.50
CA GLY A 83 0.68 9.33 1.36
C GLY A 83 1.26 8.97 2.74
N THR A 84 0.49 9.24 3.80
CA THR A 84 0.78 8.70 5.14
C THR A 84 -0.47 8.11 5.77
N LYS A 85 -0.38 7.63 7.00
CA LYS A 85 -1.48 6.88 7.64
C LYS A 85 -1.65 7.30 9.08
N VAL A 86 -2.90 7.26 9.54
CA VAL A 86 -3.27 7.41 10.94
C VAL A 86 -3.80 6.09 11.49
N ARG A 87 -3.27 5.66 12.63
CA ARG A 87 -3.78 4.53 13.39
C ARG A 87 -4.10 5.00 14.80
N LEU A 88 -5.32 4.74 15.24
CA LEU A 88 -5.81 5.08 16.57
C LEU A 88 -5.59 3.90 17.53
N LYS A 89 -5.31 4.21 18.78
CA LYS A 89 -5.31 3.26 19.89
C LYS A 89 -6.73 3.07 20.43
N THR A 90 -6.93 2.04 21.24
CA THR A 90 -8.26 1.74 21.82
C THR A 90 -8.85 2.88 22.64
N ASP A 91 -8.06 3.54 23.44
CA ASP A 91 -8.46 4.70 24.26
C ASP A 91 -8.75 5.94 23.39
N GLU A 92 -8.04 6.11 22.26
CA GLU A 92 -8.23 7.20 21.31
C GLU A 92 -9.54 7.08 20.52
N MET A 93 -10.10 5.87 20.39
CA MET A 93 -11.37 5.63 19.68
C MET A 93 -12.59 6.30 20.36
N THR A 94 -12.46 6.75 21.59
CA THR A 94 -13.50 7.55 22.27
C THR A 94 -13.45 9.03 21.90
N HIS A 95 -12.36 9.50 21.29
CA HIS A 95 -12.11 10.88 20.92
C HIS A 95 -11.52 10.98 19.51
N ILE A 96 -12.16 10.35 18.51
CA ILE A 96 -11.68 10.14 17.14
C ILE A 96 -11.17 11.43 16.49
N GLU A 97 -11.96 12.51 16.54
CA GLU A 97 -11.59 13.79 15.91
C GLU A 97 -10.30 14.36 16.49
N HIS A 98 -10.18 14.39 17.79
CA HIS A 98 -8.98 14.90 18.47
C HIS A 98 -7.75 14.04 18.15
N ALA A 99 -7.90 12.73 18.25
CA ALA A 99 -6.82 11.78 18.01
C ALA A 99 -6.31 11.83 16.57
N ILE A 100 -7.22 11.84 15.58
CA ILE A 100 -6.85 11.97 14.16
C ILE A 100 -6.14 13.30 13.91
N THR A 101 -6.70 14.41 14.39
CA THR A 101 -6.13 15.75 14.19
C THR A 101 -4.72 15.83 14.75
N THR A 102 -4.52 15.37 15.99
CA THR A 102 -3.21 15.33 16.66
C THR A 102 -2.22 14.46 15.90
N SER A 103 -2.65 13.28 15.43
CA SER A 103 -1.80 12.36 14.68
C SER A 103 -1.39 12.94 13.33
N VAL A 104 -2.31 13.56 12.58
CA VAL A 104 -2.02 14.19 11.29
C VAL A 104 -1.04 15.36 11.47
N GLU A 105 -1.26 16.23 12.45
CA GLU A 105 -0.35 17.33 12.73
C GLU A 105 1.06 16.85 13.12
N ALA A 106 1.14 15.76 13.87
CA ALA A 106 2.42 15.14 14.21
C ALA A 106 3.11 14.56 12.96
N SER A 107 2.37 13.95 12.04
CA SER A 107 2.88 13.44 10.76
C SER A 107 3.40 14.58 9.88
N LEU A 108 2.64 15.68 9.78
CA LEU A 108 3.07 16.87 9.02
C LEU A 108 4.38 17.45 9.55
N ARG A 109 4.51 17.53 10.89
CA ARG A 109 5.79 17.98 11.51
C ARG A 109 6.95 17.05 11.19
N ARG A 110 6.76 15.71 11.24
CA ARG A 110 7.82 14.74 10.89
C ARG A 110 8.20 14.80 9.42
N LEU A 111 7.22 14.92 8.54
CA LEU A 111 7.44 15.10 7.09
C LEU A 111 8.03 16.48 6.74
N GLY A 112 7.95 17.46 7.65
CA GLY A 112 8.33 18.85 7.36
C GLY A 112 7.47 19.50 6.28
N ARG A 113 6.17 19.18 6.25
CA ARG A 113 5.19 19.67 5.26
C ARG A 113 3.99 20.31 5.95
N GLU A 114 3.35 21.24 5.28
CA GLU A 114 2.10 21.86 5.75
C GLU A 114 0.88 21.02 5.40
N SER A 115 0.99 20.21 4.35
CA SER A 115 -0.08 19.30 3.91
C SER A 115 0.46 17.99 3.36
N VAL A 116 -0.39 16.96 3.33
CA VAL A 116 -0.15 15.70 2.60
C VAL A 116 -1.24 15.49 1.55
N ASP A 117 -0.87 14.79 0.49
CA ASP A 117 -1.79 14.51 -0.62
C ASP A 117 -2.82 13.45 -0.21
N LEU A 118 -2.39 12.43 0.52
CA LEU A 118 -3.23 11.31 0.90
C LEU A 118 -3.00 10.90 2.36
N ILE A 119 -4.07 10.70 3.10
CA ILE A 119 -4.05 10.08 4.43
C ILE A 119 -4.90 8.82 4.43
N GLN A 120 -4.36 7.69 4.94
CA GLN A 120 -5.11 6.43 5.07
C GLN A 120 -5.48 6.19 6.53
N TYR A 121 -6.73 5.85 6.80
CA TYR A 121 -7.12 5.27 8.07
C TYR A 121 -6.61 3.83 8.14
N HIS A 122 -5.83 3.50 9.19
CA HIS A 122 -4.99 2.30 9.20
C HIS A 122 -5.36 1.31 10.31
N ASN A 123 -6.52 1.43 10.92
CA ASN A 123 -7.06 0.41 11.82
C ASN A 123 -7.80 -0.67 11.02
N ARG A 124 -8.04 -1.78 11.69
CA ARG A 124 -8.95 -2.80 11.17
C ARG A 124 -10.38 -2.24 11.12
N ILE A 125 -11.18 -2.78 10.20
CA ILE A 125 -12.59 -2.46 10.05
C ILE A 125 -13.38 -3.73 10.34
N GLY A 126 -14.31 -3.65 11.29
CA GLY A 126 -15.12 -4.77 11.72
C GLY A 126 -16.55 -4.34 12.07
N PRO A 127 -17.46 -5.29 12.30
CA PRO A 127 -18.85 -4.98 12.62
C PRO A 127 -19.00 -4.32 13.99
N ASN A 128 -18.07 -4.62 14.92
CA ASN A 128 -18.14 -4.15 16.30
C ASN A 128 -16.75 -3.75 16.79
N ARG A 129 -16.70 -2.72 17.64
CA ARG A 129 -15.49 -2.41 18.39
C ARG A 129 -15.18 -3.54 19.37
N THR A 130 -13.93 -3.99 19.39
CA THR A 130 -13.45 -4.90 20.43
C THR A 130 -12.49 -4.17 21.36
N ALA A 131 -12.46 -4.57 22.64
CA ALA A 131 -11.55 -3.97 23.61
C ALA A 131 -10.07 -4.36 23.35
N ALA A 132 -9.84 -5.47 22.63
CA ALA A 132 -8.52 -6.02 22.41
C ALA A 132 -7.82 -5.46 21.15
N ASP A 133 -8.59 -5.04 20.14
CA ASP A 133 -8.06 -4.42 18.92
C ASP A 133 -8.92 -3.19 18.58
N PRO A 134 -8.33 -2.02 18.32
CA PRO A 134 -9.07 -0.81 17.98
C PRO A 134 -9.64 -0.92 16.54
N GLU A 135 -10.63 -1.79 16.36
CA GLU A 135 -11.42 -1.89 15.13
C GLU A 135 -12.39 -0.72 15.04
N ALA A 136 -12.60 -0.22 13.84
CA ALA A 136 -13.62 0.77 13.54
C ALA A 136 -14.86 0.09 12.95
N ASN A 137 -16.02 0.48 13.42
CA ASN A 137 -17.29 0.14 12.79
C ASN A 137 -17.74 1.26 11.81
N LEU A 138 -18.91 1.10 11.19
CA LEU A 138 -19.41 2.07 10.21
C LEU A 138 -19.69 3.46 10.80
N ASP A 139 -20.14 3.52 12.06
CA ASP A 139 -20.39 4.81 12.73
C ASP A 139 -19.08 5.55 13.01
N ASP A 140 -18.04 4.81 13.39
CA ASP A 140 -16.70 5.37 13.55
C ASP A 140 -16.15 5.89 12.22
N LEU A 141 -16.34 5.14 11.13
CA LEU A 141 -15.92 5.55 9.79
C LEU A 141 -16.62 6.85 9.36
N ALA A 142 -17.89 7.05 9.69
CA ALA A 142 -18.59 8.30 9.43
C ALA A 142 -17.95 9.49 10.17
N GLN A 143 -17.57 9.32 11.45
CA GLN A 143 -16.86 10.35 12.22
C GLN A 143 -15.46 10.63 11.67
N ILE A 144 -14.76 9.57 11.20
CA ILE A 144 -13.44 9.68 10.58
C ILE A 144 -13.52 10.51 9.30
N VAL A 145 -14.51 10.25 8.43
CA VAL A 145 -14.75 11.02 7.20
C VAL A 145 -14.98 12.49 7.52
N GLN A 146 -15.88 12.79 8.48
CA GLN A 146 -16.15 14.19 8.90
C GLN A 146 -14.88 14.89 9.43
N THR A 147 -14.01 14.15 10.11
CA THR A 147 -12.73 14.68 10.61
C THR A 147 -11.79 15.00 9.48
N PHE A 148 -11.66 14.10 8.49
CA PHE A 148 -10.82 14.37 7.32
C PHE A 148 -11.37 15.52 6.47
N GLU A 149 -12.67 15.69 6.36
CA GLU A 149 -13.27 16.87 5.70
C GLU A 149 -12.88 18.18 6.39
N LYS A 150 -12.86 18.21 7.73
CA LYS A 150 -12.38 19.37 8.49
C LYS A 150 -10.89 19.64 8.21
N LEU A 151 -10.05 18.59 8.20
CA LEU A 151 -8.64 18.71 7.89
C LEU A 151 -8.38 19.16 6.45
N LYS A 152 -9.21 18.73 5.50
CA LYS A 152 -9.18 19.24 4.11
C LYS A 152 -9.52 20.72 4.06
N LYS A 153 -10.58 21.16 4.73
CA LYS A 153 -10.94 22.58 4.82
C LYS A 153 -9.84 23.43 5.46
N ALA A 154 -9.08 22.83 6.40
CA ALA A 154 -7.92 23.45 7.01
C ALA A 154 -6.63 23.37 6.15
N GLY A 155 -6.70 22.81 4.93
CA GLY A 155 -5.58 22.70 4.02
C GLY A 155 -4.52 21.67 4.41
N LYS A 156 -4.80 20.79 5.38
CA LYS A 156 -3.82 19.81 5.91
C LYS A 156 -3.76 18.50 5.15
N VAL A 157 -4.87 18.08 4.53
CA VAL A 157 -4.95 16.86 3.69
C VAL A 157 -5.74 17.16 2.43
N ARG A 158 -5.36 16.52 1.31
CA ARG A 158 -6.11 16.69 0.03
C ARG A 158 -7.15 15.58 -0.12
N PHE A 159 -6.75 14.34 0.09
CA PHE A 159 -7.58 13.15 -0.06
C PHE A 159 -7.36 12.19 1.11
N TRP A 160 -8.32 11.29 1.33
CA TRP A 160 -8.22 10.26 2.35
C TRP A 160 -8.83 8.93 1.88
N GLY A 161 -8.42 7.86 2.55
CA GLY A 161 -8.89 6.51 2.26
C GLY A 161 -8.77 5.59 3.46
N ILE A 162 -8.95 4.31 3.19
CA ILE A 162 -8.84 3.22 4.16
C ILE A 162 -7.80 2.20 3.75
N THR A 163 -7.19 1.54 4.73
CA THR A 163 -6.47 0.29 4.51
C THR A 163 -7.45 -0.86 4.75
N ALA A 164 -7.61 -1.74 3.76
CA ALA A 164 -8.54 -2.87 3.81
C ALA A 164 -8.01 -4.00 4.72
N LEU A 165 -7.97 -3.71 6.02
CA LEU A 165 -7.69 -4.64 7.09
C LEU A 165 -9.00 -4.89 7.85
N GLY A 166 -9.40 -6.14 8.02
CA GLY A 166 -10.64 -6.47 8.72
C GLY A 166 -11.45 -7.56 8.04
N GLU A 167 -12.69 -7.71 8.46
CA GLU A 167 -13.62 -8.70 7.91
C GLU A 167 -14.15 -8.26 6.54
N THR A 168 -14.27 -9.19 5.59
CA THR A 168 -14.64 -8.89 4.22
C THR A 168 -15.97 -8.16 4.12
N ASP A 169 -17.02 -8.61 4.82
CA ASP A 169 -18.33 -7.97 4.79
C ASP A 169 -18.28 -6.54 5.35
N ALA A 170 -17.51 -6.31 6.41
CA ALA A 170 -17.33 -4.97 6.98
C ALA A 170 -16.55 -4.03 6.02
N LEU A 171 -15.57 -4.57 5.30
CA LEU A 171 -14.84 -3.82 4.27
C LEU A 171 -15.75 -3.44 3.10
N HIS A 172 -16.59 -4.36 2.64
CA HIS A 172 -17.60 -4.08 1.60
C HIS A 172 -18.58 -3.02 2.08
N ALA A 173 -19.09 -3.13 3.29
CA ALA A 173 -19.99 -2.15 3.87
C ALA A 173 -19.33 -0.76 3.99
N ALA A 174 -18.06 -0.68 4.37
CA ALA A 174 -17.30 0.57 4.42
C ALA A 174 -17.15 1.22 3.03
N VAL A 175 -16.88 0.42 1.99
CA VAL A 175 -16.83 0.90 0.60
C VAL A 175 -18.21 1.39 0.14
N ASP A 176 -19.28 0.68 0.50
CA ASP A 176 -20.65 1.05 0.13
C ASP A 176 -21.16 2.30 0.85
N GLN A 177 -20.78 2.48 2.11
CA GLN A 177 -21.08 3.70 2.87
C GLN A 177 -20.51 4.94 2.17
N GLY A 178 -19.34 4.79 1.50
CA GLY A 178 -18.70 5.88 0.78
C GLY A 178 -17.97 6.88 1.68
N GLY A 179 -17.65 8.05 1.10
CA GLY A 179 -16.92 9.11 1.79
C GLY A 179 -15.39 8.95 1.73
N PHE A 180 -14.86 7.89 1.12
CA PHE A 180 -13.44 7.66 0.93
C PHE A 180 -13.03 7.82 -0.53
N HIS A 181 -11.83 8.38 -0.75
CA HIS A 181 -11.29 8.61 -2.10
C HIS A 181 -10.38 7.45 -2.56
N SER A 182 -9.93 6.61 -1.63
CA SER A 182 -9.00 5.53 -1.95
C SER A 182 -9.10 4.35 -0.99
N ILE A 183 -8.55 3.21 -1.44
CA ILE A 183 -8.40 2.00 -0.66
C ILE A 183 -7.01 1.41 -0.87
N GLN A 184 -6.35 0.97 0.21
CA GLN A 184 -5.19 0.07 0.14
C GLN A 184 -5.64 -1.35 0.41
N SER A 185 -5.50 -2.26 -0.57
CA SER A 185 -5.92 -3.65 -0.44
C SER A 185 -4.79 -4.61 -0.77
N ALA A 186 -4.68 -5.70 0.00
CA ALA A 186 -3.79 -6.80 -0.36
C ALA A 186 -4.27 -7.43 -1.68
N PHE A 187 -3.36 -7.52 -2.63
CA PHE A 187 -3.61 -8.16 -3.93
C PHE A 187 -2.28 -8.66 -4.50
N ASN A 188 -2.16 -9.97 -4.70
CA ASN A 188 -0.96 -10.61 -5.22
C ASN A 188 -1.28 -12.02 -5.76
N LEU A 189 -0.27 -12.72 -6.29
CA LEU A 189 -0.41 -14.06 -6.83
C LEU A 189 -0.87 -15.12 -5.82
N LEU A 190 -0.55 -14.96 -4.51
CA LEU A 190 -0.96 -15.91 -3.47
C LEU A 190 -2.41 -15.67 -3.01
N ASN A 191 -2.88 -14.44 -3.09
CA ASN A 191 -4.27 -14.11 -2.83
C ASN A 191 -4.79 -13.09 -3.86
N PRO A 192 -5.40 -13.56 -4.94
CA PRO A 192 -5.97 -12.70 -5.98
C PRO A 192 -7.42 -12.28 -5.70
N SER A 193 -8.03 -12.72 -4.59
CA SER A 193 -9.48 -12.62 -4.34
C SER A 193 -10.02 -11.19 -4.25
N ALA A 194 -9.16 -10.20 -3.99
CA ALA A 194 -9.59 -8.80 -3.96
C ALA A 194 -10.03 -8.27 -5.35
N ALA A 195 -9.62 -8.94 -6.44
CA ALA A 195 -9.95 -8.50 -7.80
C ALA A 195 -10.39 -9.64 -8.72
N ARG A 196 -10.16 -10.90 -8.35
CA ARG A 196 -10.44 -12.09 -9.16
C ARG A 196 -11.22 -13.12 -8.35
N PRO A 197 -12.15 -13.88 -8.97
CA PRO A 197 -12.80 -14.97 -8.27
C PRO A 197 -11.78 -16.04 -7.87
N VAL A 198 -12.02 -16.67 -6.72
CA VAL A 198 -11.25 -17.80 -6.22
C VAL A 198 -12.16 -19.01 -6.02
N ALA A 199 -11.58 -20.21 -5.90
CA ALA A 199 -12.34 -21.42 -5.64
C ALA A 199 -13.12 -21.33 -4.32
N ALA A 200 -14.24 -22.05 -4.22
CA ALA A 200 -15.12 -22.01 -3.04
C ALA A 200 -14.42 -22.53 -1.76
N ASP A 201 -13.40 -23.36 -1.92
CA ASP A 201 -12.57 -23.91 -0.85
C ASP A 201 -11.25 -23.14 -0.65
N PHE A 202 -11.16 -21.90 -1.17
CA PHE A 202 -9.97 -21.07 -1.00
C PHE A 202 -9.67 -20.90 0.50
N PRO A 203 -8.47 -21.30 0.95
CA PRO A 203 -8.21 -21.50 2.38
C PRO A 203 -7.94 -20.20 3.17
N TYR A 204 -7.88 -19.06 2.48
CA TYR A 204 -7.54 -17.77 3.09
C TYR A 204 -8.71 -16.80 3.02
N GLN A 205 -8.52 -15.59 3.57
CA GLN A 205 -9.53 -14.55 3.47
C GLN A 205 -9.87 -14.28 1.99
N ASN A 206 -11.12 -14.52 1.62
CA ASN A 206 -11.65 -14.12 0.32
C ASN A 206 -12.16 -12.68 0.43
N TYR A 207 -11.54 -11.76 -0.29
CA TYR A 207 -11.94 -10.35 -0.34
C TYR A 207 -13.12 -10.09 -1.29
N ASP A 208 -13.58 -11.10 -2.03
CA ASP A 208 -14.77 -11.08 -2.89
C ASP A 208 -14.85 -9.86 -3.81
N GLY A 209 -13.79 -9.59 -4.55
CA GLY A 209 -13.78 -8.51 -5.54
C GLY A 209 -13.77 -7.09 -4.94
N LEU A 210 -13.31 -6.92 -3.71
CA LEU A 210 -13.26 -5.63 -2.99
C LEU A 210 -12.64 -4.49 -3.81
N ILE A 211 -11.55 -4.77 -4.56
CA ILE A 211 -10.89 -3.79 -5.44
C ILE A 211 -11.85 -3.34 -6.55
N ASN A 212 -12.56 -4.28 -7.19
CA ASN A 212 -13.51 -3.97 -8.26
C ASN A 212 -14.66 -3.11 -7.72
N ARG A 213 -15.17 -3.45 -6.53
CA ARG A 213 -16.22 -2.69 -5.86
C ARG A 213 -15.79 -1.27 -5.53
N ALA A 214 -14.58 -1.09 -4.99
CA ALA A 214 -14.02 0.21 -4.67
C ALA A 214 -13.81 1.07 -5.95
N ALA A 215 -13.26 0.48 -7.01
CA ALA A 215 -13.06 1.16 -8.29
C ALA A 215 -14.40 1.60 -8.91
N ALA A 216 -15.44 0.74 -8.86
CA ALA A 216 -16.80 1.09 -9.33
C ALA A 216 -17.42 2.27 -8.54
N ARG A 217 -16.94 2.55 -7.32
CA ARG A 217 -17.33 3.73 -6.51
C ARG A 217 -16.42 4.93 -6.74
N GLY A 218 -15.50 4.87 -7.72
CA GLY A 218 -14.57 5.94 -8.05
C GLY A 218 -13.40 6.07 -7.06
N MET A 219 -13.15 5.08 -6.22
CA MET A 219 -12.00 5.09 -5.31
C MET A 219 -10.72 4.70 -6.08
N GLY A 220 -9.62 5.41 -5.78
CA GLY A 220 -8.29 5.03 -6.23
C GLY A 220 -7.79 3.80 -5.47
N VAL A 221 -7.22 2.83 -6.19
CA VAL A 221 -6.78 1.57 -5.62
C VAL A 221 -5.27 1.50 -5.54
N ILE A 222 -4.76 1.28 -4.33
CA ILE A 222 -3.35 1.02 -4.05
C ILE A 222 -3.23 -0.46 -3.67
N ALA A 223 -2.65 -1.27 -4.54
CA ALA A 223 -2.38 -2.66 -4.23
C ALA A 223 -1.17 -2.76 -3.30
N ILE A 224 -1.36 -3.32 -2.12
CA ILE A 224 -0.31 -3.60 -1.14
C ILE A 224 0.01 -5.08 -1.08
N ARG A 225 1.11 -5.45 -0.41
CA ARG A 225 1.57 -6.85 -0.33
C ARG A 225 1.83 -7.50 -1.70
N VAL A 226 2.18 -6.70 -2.69
CA VAL A 226 2.48 -7.14 -4.06
C VAL A 226 3.43 -8.33 -4.11
N LEU A 227 4.46 -8.32 -3.26
CA LEU A 227 5.44 -9.40 -3.12
C LEU A 227 5.16 -10.33 -1.92
N ALA A 228 3.94 -10.32 -1.35
CA ALA A 228 3.59 -11.09 -0.14
C ALA A 228 4.63 -10.93 0.99
N GLY A 229 5.06 -9.68 1.23
CA GLY A 229 6.11 -9.40 2.21
C GLY A 229 7.52 -9.82 1.81
N GLY A 230 7.74 -10.23 0.58
CA GLY A 230 8.98 -10.75 0.01
C GLY A 230 8.91 -12.22 -0.36
N ALA A 231 7.88 -12.98 0.06
CA ALA A 231 7.76 -14.41 -0.21
C ALA A 231 7.70 -14.73 -1.72
N LEU A 232 7.07 -13.86 -2.50
CA LEU A 232 7.02 -13.95 -3.97
C LEU A 232 8.35 -13.61 -4.67
N SER A 233 9.46 -13.43 -3.95
CA SER A 233 10.79 -13.50 -4.53
C SER A 233 11.31 -14.94 -4.66
N GLY A 234 10.67 -15.90 -3.97
CA GLY A 234 11.13 -17.26 -3.85
C GLY A 234 12.30 -17.45 -2.88
N ALA A 235 12.82 -16.38 -2.29
CA ALA A 235 13.94 -16.42 -1.34
C ALA A 235 13.43 -16.52 0.11
N SER A 236 14.03 -17.42 0.88
CA SER A 236 13.83 -17.51 2.32
C SER A 236 14.64 -16.48 3.09
N GLU A 237 15.82 -16.12 2.58
CA GLU A 237 16.69 -15.12 3.18
C GLU A 237 16.20 -13.71 2.88
N ARG A 238 16.31 -12.85 3.88
CA ARG A 238 15.89 -11.45 3.80
C ARG A 238 17.10 -10.52 3.82
N HIS A 239 16.99 -9.42 3.10
CA HIS A 239 18.03 -8.40 3.13
C HIS A 239 18.22 -7.86 4.57
N PRO A 240 19.44 -7.57 5.04
CA PRO A 240 19.69 -7.12 6.42
C PRO A 240 18.89 -5.88 6.84
N VAL A 241 18.60 -4.98 5.89
CA VAL A 241 17.78 -3.77 6.11
C VAL A 241 16.27 -4.11 6.19
N ALA A 242 15.82 -5.22 5.59
CA ALA A 242 14.43 -5.64 5.64
C ALA A 242 13.99 -6.03 7.05
N ALA A 243 12.68 -6.07 7.31
CA ALA A 243 12.17 -6.61 8.57
C ALA A 243 12.66 -8.07 8.73
N PRO A 244 13.17 -8.46 9.90
CA PRO A 244 13.69 -9.81 10.10
C PRO A 244 12.61 -10.90 10.00
N SER A 245 11.37 -10.53 10.29
CA SER A 245 10.19 -11.40 10.15
C SER A 245 9.02 -10.61 9.58
N VAL A 246 8.13 -11.31 8.88
CA VAL A 246 6.91 -10.73 8.31
C VAL A 246 5.76 -11.69 8.56
N ASN A 247 4.69 -11.16 9.15
CA ASN A 247 3.43 -11.88 9.22
C ASN A 247 2.71 -11.79 7.86
N PRO A 248 2.29 -12.90 7.26
CA PRO A 248 1.44 -12.88 6.09
C PRO A 248 0.14 -12.10 6.32
N ILE A 249 -0.44 -11.56 5.25
CA ILE A 249 -1.77 -10.93 5.29
C ILE A 249 -2.64 -11.66 4.28
N ALA A 250 -3.68 -12.32 4.79
CA ALA A 250 -4.66 -13.03 3.96
C ALA A 250 -4.05 -14.07 3.00
N SER A 251 -2.91 -14.64 3.37
CA SER A 251 -2.24 -15.75 2.69
C SER A 251 -1.90 -16.84 3.70
N ALA A 252 -0.83 -17.58 3.52
CA ALA A 252 -0.47 -18.71 4.43
C ALA A 252 -0.27 -18.26 5.90
N PRO A 253 -0.28 -19.20 6.85
CA PRO A 253 -0.05 -18.90 8.27
C PRO A 253 1.36 -18.37 8.56
N THR A 254 2.35 -18.78 7.75
CA THR A 254 3.76 -18.37 7.95
C THR A 254 4.38 -17.89 6.64
N TYR A 255 5.41 -17.07 6.76
CA TYR A 255 6.20 -16.58 5.63
C TYR A 255 6.83 -17.73 4.82
N GLU A 256 7.34 -18.76 5.50
CA GLU A 256 7.94 -19.93 4.88
C GLU A 256 6.93 -20.70 4.02
N THR A 257 5.69 -20.78 4.47
CA THR A 257 4.61 -21.41 3.70
C THR A 257 4.27 -20.56 2.46
N ASP A 258 4.24 -19.23 2.59
CA ASP A 258 4.07 -18.34 1.43
C ASP A 258 5.21 -18.52 0.40
N VAL A 259 6.47 -18.66 0.86
CA VAL A 259 7.62 -18.94 -0.03
C VAL A 259 7.46 -20.30 -0.74
N GLN A 260 6.96 -21.31 -0.05
CA GLN A 260 6.70 -22.62 -0.67
C GLN A 260 5.60 -22.52 -1.73
N GLN A 261 4.52 -21.81 -1.43
CA GLN A 261 3.41 -21.60 -2.38
C GLN A 261 3.81 -20.78 -3.60
N ALA A 262 4.74 -19.82 -3.44
CA ALA A 262 5.29 -19.06 -4.56
C ALA A 262 5.89 -19.94 -5.65
N ARG A 263 6.38 -21.13 -5.32
CA ARG A 263 6.93 -22.11 -6.28
C ARG A 263 5.90 -22.61 -7.30
N ALA A 264 4.60 -22.52 -6.99
CA ALA A 264 3.55 -22.89 -7.95
C ALA A 264 3.60 -22.02 -9.22
N PHE A 265 4.21 -20.84 -9.14
CA PHE A 265 4.36 -19.92 -10.27
C PHE A 265 5.69 -20.07 -11.02
N GLN A 266 6.52 -21.07 -10.68
CA GLN A 266 7.80 -21.33 -11.33
C GLN A 266 7.66 -21.56 -12.84
N PHE A 267 6.54 -22.13 -13.28
CA PHE A 267 6.25 -22.36 -14.68
C PHE A 267 6.33 -21.09 -15.55
N LEU A 268 6.06 -19.90 -14.96
CA LEU A 268 6.17 -18.63 -15.69
C LEU A 268 7.62 -18.32 -16.09
N ILE A 269 8.58 -18.76 -15.30
CA ILE A 269 10.01 -18.63 -15.57
C ILE A 269 10.44 -19.70 -16.57
N ASP A 270 10.04 -20.94 -16.35
CA ASP A 270 10.40 -22.08 -17.17
C ASP A 270 9.91 -21.93 -18.63
N GLU A 271 8.78 -21.28 -18.82
CA GLU A 271 8.22 -20.95 -20.14
C GLU A 271 8.76 -19.62 -20.73
N GLY A 272 9.64 -18.91 -20.01
CA GLY A 272 10.23 -17.65 -20.47
C GLY A 272 9.26 -16.46 -20.50
N VAL A 273 8.16 -16.51 -19.77
CA VAL A 273 7.17 -15.40 -19.67
C VAL A 273 7.73 -14.25 -18.83
N VAL A 274 8.49 -14.60 -17.79
CA VAL A 274 9.14 -13.67 -16.86
C VAL A 274 10.56 -14.15 -16.54
N GLU A 275 11.43 -13.24 -16.09
CA GLU A 275 12.78 -13.56 -15.67
C GLU A 275 12.82 -14.19 -14.25
N ASN A 276 11.90 -13.79 -13.39
CA ASN A 276 11.81 -14.26 -12.01
C ASN A 276 10.41 -13.99 -11.41
N LEU A 277 10.16 -14.50 -10.21
CA LEU A 277 8.87 -14.37 -9.54
C LEU A 277 8.56 -12.94 -9.10
N VAL A 278 9.55 -12.08 -8.88
CA VAL A 278 9.33 -10.64 -8.57
C VAL A 278 8.71 -9.94 -9.77
N GLU A 279 9.20 -10.22 -10.98
CA GLU A 279 8.60 -9.72 -12.22
C GLU A 279 7.16 -10.21 -12.35
N ALA A 280 6.94 -11.52 -12.16
CA ALA A 280 5.60 -12.12 -12.22
C ALA A 280 4.63 -11.39 -11.27
N ALA A 281 5.02 -11.21 -10.02
CA ALA A 281 4.17 -10.59 -8.99
C ALA A 281 3.84 -9.12 -9.30
N ILE A 282 4.81 -8.33 -9.71
CA ILE A 282 4.59 -6.91 -10.06
C ILE A 282 3.69 -6.81 -11.29
N ARG A 283 4.02 -7.53 -12.36
CA ARG A 283 3.25 -7.50 -13.60
C ARG A 283 1.85 -8.07 -13.44
N PHE A 284 1.65 -9.10 -12.62
CA PHE A 284 0.32 -9.60 -12.27
C PHE A 284 -0.55 -8.50 -11.66
N VAL A 285 -0.04 -7.79 -10.65
CA VAL A 285 -0.81 -6.74 -9.96
C VAL A 285 -1.15 -5.58 -10.90
N ILE A 286 -0.18 -5.11 -11.69
CA ILE A 286 -0.43 -4.04 -12.64
C ILE A 286 -1.22 -4.49 -13.88
N SER A 287 -1.49 -5.78 -14.06
CA SER A 287 -2.39 -6.26 -15.12
C SER A 287 -3.86 -5.94 -14.82
N HIS A 288 -4.21 -5.69 -13.57
CA HIS A 288 -5.58 -5.36 -13.22
C HIS A 288 -5.86 -3.86 -13.39
N GLU A 289 -6.81 -3.51 -14.25
CA GLU A 289 -7.09 -2.11 -14.63
C GLU A 289 -7.55 -1.24 -13.46
N ALA A 290 -8.28 -1.81 -12.49
CA ALA A 290 -8.73 -1.08 -11.30
C ALA A 290 -7.57 -0.68 -10.36
N VAL A 291 -6.39 -1.31 -10.48
CA VAL A 291 -5.23 -0.96 -9.65
C VAL A 291 -4.57 0.31 -10.19
N SER A 292 -4.60 1.38 -9.44
CA SER A 292 -3.94 2.64 -9.78
C SER A 292 -2.42 2.56 -9.60
N THR A 293 -1.96 1.87 -8.54
CA THR A 293 -0.53 1.69 -8.26
C THR A 293 -0.26 0.41 -7.47
N ALA A 294 0.80 -0.30 -7.83
CA ALA A 294 1.36 -1.43 -7.09
C ALA A 294 2.42 -0.92 -6.12
N LEU A 295 2.14 -0.97 -4.81
CA LEU A 295 3.03 -0.43 -3.79
C LEU A 295 4.10 -1.45 -3.40
N VAL A 296 5.36 -1.17 -3.73
CA VAL A 296 6.49 -2.05 -3.46
C VAL A 296 7.48 -1.38 -2.50
N GLY A 297 7.75 -2.04 -1.37
CA GLY A 297 8.81 -1.65 -0.43
C GLY A 297 10.14 -2.27 -0.85
N THR A 298 11.22 -1.50 -0.75
CA THR A 298 12.58 -1.92 -1.14
C THR A 298 13.55 -1.83 0.05
N SER A 299 14.64 -2.58 -0.03
CA SER A 299 15.72 -2.56 0.95
C SER A 299 16.97 -1.85 0.43
N ASN A 300 17.11 -1.71 -0.87
CA ASN A 300 18.24 -1.07 -1.55
C ASN A 300 17.84 -0.53 -2.93
N LEU A 301 18.78 0.16 -3.57
CA LEU A 301 18.61 0.74 -4.90
C LEU A 301 18.35 -0.32 -5.98
N GLU A 302 19.07 -1.42 -5.97
CA GLU A 302 18.96 -2.49 -6.98
C GLU A 302 17.54 -3.06 -7.03
N GLN A 303 16.93 -3.33 -5.87
CA GLN A 303 15.54 -3.81 -5.80
C GLN A 303 14.55 -2.79 -6.39
N LEU A 304 14.79 -1.49 -6.18
CA LEU A 304 13.97 -0.45 -6.81
C LEU A 304 14.11 -0.46 -8.33
N GLU A 305 15.34 -0.50 -8.85
CA GLU A 305 15.59 -0.47 -10.30
C GLU A 305 15.00 -1.68 -11.00
N LEU A 306 15.11 -2.88 -10.40
CA LEU A 306 14.47 -4.09 -10.89
C LEU A 306 12.93 -3.95 -10.88
N ALA A 307 12.35 -3.48 -9.78
CA ALA A 307 10.89 -3.30 -9.69
C ALA A 307 10.38 -2.30 -10.75
N ALA A 308 11.11 -1.20 -10.97
CA ALA A 308 10.76 -0.21 -11.99
C ALA A 308 10.92 -0.76 -13.41
N THR A 309 11.95 -1.57 -13.66
CA THR A 309 12.16 -2.25 -14.93
C THR A 309 10.99 -3.20 -15.23
N TYR A 310 10.58 -4.01 -14.25
CA TYR A 310 9.48 -4.96 -14.41
C TYR A 310 8.13 -4.27 -14.60
N ALA A 311 7.86 -3.22 -13.82
CA ALA A 311 6.66 -2.40 -14.03
C ALA A 311 6.65 -1.72 -15.42
N GLY A 312 7.83 -1.35 -15.93
CA GLY A 312 8.00 -0.78 -17.27
C GLY A 312 7.68 -1.74 -18.43
N ARG A 313 7.77 -3.06 -18.20
CA ARG A 313 7.38 -4.09 -19.18
C ARG A 313 5.86 -4.18 -19.36
N GLY A 314 5.09 -3.59 -18.45
CA GLY A 314 3.63 -3.60 -18.50
C GLY A 314 2.97 -4.89 -18.03
N PRO A 315 1.67 -5.04 -18.28
CA PRO A 315 0.87 -6.20 -17.88
C PRO A 315 1.42 -7.54 -18.37
N LEU A 316 1.06 -8.64 -17.69
CA LEU A 316 1.23 -9.98 -18.23
C LEU A 316 0.29 -10.21 -19.43
N PRO A 317 0.65 -11.09 -20.40
CA PRO A 317 -0.26 -11.46 -21.49
C PRO A 317 -1.59 -12.05 -20.96
N GLU A 318 -2.71 -11.78 -21.64
CA GLU A 318 -4.03 -12.28 -21.20
C GLU A 318 -4.11 -13.81 -21.11
N GLU A 319 -3.46 -14.51 -22.06
CA GLU A 319 -3.40 -15.98 -22.03
C GLU A 319 -2.69 -16.52 -20.78
N VAL A 320 -1.71 -15.77 -20.25
CA VAL A 320 -1.02 -16.11 -18.99
C VAL A 320 -1.93 -15.80 -17.80
N LEU A 321 -2.59 -14.63 -17.82
CA LEU A 321 -3.54 -14.26 -16.77
C LEU A 321 -4.69 -15.24 -16.63
N GLY A 322 -5.13 -15.85 -17.71
CA GLY A 322 -6.18 -16.89 -17.71
C GLY A 322 -5.76 -18.20 -17.03
N ARG A 323 -4.47 -18.41 -16.80
CA ARG A 323 -3.89 -19.61 -16.13
C ARG A 323 -3.57 -19.38 -14.65
N LEU A 324 -3.64 -18.13 -14.19
CA LEU A 324 -3.40 -17.67 -12.82
C LEU A 324 -4.71 -17.46 -12.06
#